data_0d25db883a7cfeaf1c7fadace57d3f25
#
_entry.id   0d25db883a7cfeaf1c7fadace57d3f25
#
_cell.length_a   1.000
_cell.length_b   1.000
_cell.length_c   1.000
_cell.angle_alpha   90.00
_cell.angle_beta   90.00
_cell.angle_gamma   90.00
#
_symmetry.space_group_name_H-M   'P 1'
#
loop_
_entity.id
_entity.type
_entity.pdbx_description
1 polymer ?
#
loop_
_entity_poly.entity_id
_entity_poly.type
_entity_poly.pdbx_seq_one_letter_code
_entity_poly.pdbx_strand_id
1 'polypeptide(L)'
;MKRNILIIVLATLALSGRAQTLTVESCRTMALQNNRQKQQAALQTKQAEYVKKSTHALFFPDFSLTAAEIYDTGKGTLSFDMNSLAAPLIGTFKPLLESLGLPAAGLRLPDLDIDYKMGWMFTGGIVLKQPIYMGGKIRSAYSMSKTAVDIARQHERLTDAEVIMQTDEAYAQVVKAEEMVEVAKRYRQLLDELDRNVENAVRHGLRHKNERTKVQVKINESDLQLLRAHNAVALSKMNLCRLIGKNMSEDITLSHEYPVVADVNTLRQGDVSLRPEVAMLDGQLEIATQQIKQARSAMLPQVALMAKYGYTNGVKVNGSTFLDGWNFGGGVTLSVPLYHFGEKSNKVKAAQIKQQQMQLERDEKIELMMLELTKASQNVEEAKGEITLAQKSLEQAQTNMTLSKQQYDAGFETLSDYMESQALWQQAYESQVEAHFRLYLASITYLKAAGLLVP
;
A
#
# COMPACT_ATOMS: atom_id res chain seq x y z
N MET A 1 32.24 -9.17 47.53
CA MET A 1 31.06 -8.91 46.70
C MET A 1 31.37 -8.49 45.26
N LYS A 2 32.33 -7.63 44.92
CA LYS A 2 32.67 -7.21 43.54
C LYS A 2 33.17 -8.34 42.61
N ARG A 3 33.85 -9.39 43.14
CA ARG A 3 34.38 -10.53 42.35
C ARG A 3 33.32 -11.52 41.90
N ASN A 4 32.22 -11.65 42.66
CA ASN A 4 31.09 -12.56 42.31
C ASN A 4 30.13 -11.91 41.33
N ILE A 5 30.03 -10.56 41.29
CA ILE A 5 29.24 -9.81 40.31
C ILE A 5 29.89 -9.91 38.91
N LEU A 6 31.22 -9.87 38.85
CA LEU A 6 31.96 -10.00 37.57
C LEU A 6 31.79 -11.38 36.94
N ILE A 7 31.72 -12.44 37.76
CA ILE A 7 31.52 -13.82 37.28
C ILE A 7 30.07 -14.02 36.77
N ILE A 8 29.07 -13.40 37.38
CA ILE A 8 27.67 -13.45 36.94
C ILE A 8 27.50 -12.65 35.65
N VAL A 9 28.16 -11.50 35.46
CA VAL A 9 28.12 -10.73 34.21
C VAL A 9 28.87 -11.45 33.09
N LEU A 10 29.98 -12.15 33.36
CA LEU A 10 30.63 -12.99 32.36
C LEU A 10 29.82 -14.25 32.00
N ALA A 11 29.10 -14.83 32.95
CA ALA A 11 28.25 -15.98 32.68
C ALA A 11 26.99 -15.61 31.87
N THR A 12 26.44 -14.41 32.02
CA THR A 12 25.33 -13.92 31.18
C THR A 12 25.77 -13.53 29.77
N LEU A 13 27.01 -13.12 29.55
CA LEU A 13 27.59 -12.85 28.23
C LEU A 13 27.96 -14.15 27.47
N ALA A 14 28.20 -15.25 28.16
CA ALA A 14 28.50 -16.56 27.52
C ALA A 14 27.25 -17.32 27.04
N LEU A 15 26.05 -16.89 27.40
CA LEU A 15 24.77 -17.50 26.92
C LEU A 15 24.24 -16.93 25.60
N SER A 16 24.86 -15.90 25.05
CA SER A 16 24.41 -15.23 23.81
C SER A 16 25.03 -15.78 22.52
N GLY A 17 25.77 -16.88 22.57
CA GLY A 17 26.48 -17.44 21.41
C GLY A 17 25.91 -18.74 20.84
N ARG A 18 24.70 -19.18 21.20
CA ARG A 18 24.03 -20.24 20.47
C ARG A 18 23.45 -19.63 19.20
N ALA A 19 24.00 -19.98 18.05
CA ALA A 19 23.35 -19.72 16.77
C ALA A 19 21.93 -20.28 16.86
N GLN A 20 20.98 -19.38 17.02
CA GLN A 20 19.55 -19.73 17.13
C GLN A 20 19.13 -20.20 15.74
N THR A 21 18.86 -21.51 15.58
CA THR A 21 18.32 -22.04 14.33
C THR A 21 16.99 -21.35 14.06
N LEU A 22 16.92 -20.66 12.92
CA LEU A 22 15.71 -19.94 12.53
C LEU A 22 14.70 -20.91 11.93
N THR A 23 13.48 -20.89 12.47
CA THR A 23 12.30 -21.55 11.86
C THR A 23 11.57 -20.59 10.95
N VAL A 24 10.71 -21.09 10.07
CA VAL A 24 9.90 -20.24 9.20
C VAL A 24 9.01 -19.29 10.01
N GLU A 25 8.43 -19.75 11.12
CA GLU A 25 7.57 -18.93 11.99
C GLU A 25 8.36 -17.79 12.63
N SER A 26 9.59 -18.05 13.05
CA SER A 26 10.46 -17.00 13.59
C SER A 26 10.85 -15.99 12.51
N CYS A 27 11.09 -16.44 11.29
CA CYS A 27 11.38 -15.56 10.14
C CYS A 27 10.15 -14.71 9.78
N ARG A 28 8.94 -15.28 9.74
CA ARG A 28 7.69 -14.54 9.52
C ARG A 28 7.49 -13.45 10.58
N THR A 29 7.66 -13.80 11.85
CA THR A 29 7.51 -12.85 12.96
C THR A 29 8.51 -11.70 12.84
N MET A 30 9.78 -11.98 12.57
CA MET A 30 10.82 -10.96 12.37
C MET A 30 10.53 -10.10 11.14
N ALA A 31 10.09 -10.70 10.04
CA ALA A 31 9.74 -9.98 8.83
C ALA A 31 8.56 -9.02 9.09
N LEU A 32 7.48 -9.47 9.74
CA LEU A 32 6.34 -8.63 10.08
C LEU A 32 6.71 -7.47 11.03
N GLN A 33 7.75 -7.61 11.85
CA GLN A 33 8.22 -6.55 12.73
C GLN A 33 9.14 -5.55 12.02
N ASN A 34 10.01 -6.01 11.13
CA ASN A 34 11.13 -5.22 10.62
C ASN A 34 11.02 -4.87 9.13
N ASN A 35 10.12 -5.50 8.37
CA ASN A 35 10.03 -5.30 6.93
C ASN A 35 9.59 -3.88 6.59
N ARG A 36 10.31 -3.26 5.65
CA ARG A 36 10.06 -1.87 5.22
C ARG A 36 8.72 -1.71 4.48
N GLN A 37 8.27 -2.72 3.75
CA GLN A 37 6.98 -2.67 3.05
C GLN A 37 5.82 -2.61 4.05
N LYS A 38 5.87 -3.43 5.11
CA LYS A 38 4.88 -3.35 6.20
C LYS A 38 4.90 -2.01 6.91
N GLN A 39 6.09 -1.48 7.25
CA GLN A 39 6.21 -0.16 7.86
C GLN A 39 5.62 0.93 6.96
N GLN A 40 5.83 0.84 5.65
CA GLN A 40 5.25 1.75 4.67
C GLN A 40 3.71 1.64 4.63
N ALA A 41 3.14 0.44 4.61
CA ALA A 41 1.70 0.22 4.63
C ALA A 41 1.06 0.79 5.92
N ALA A 42 1.68 0.58 7.08
CA ALA A 42 1.23 1.15 8.34
C ALA A 42 1.27 2.70 8.34
N LEU A 43 2.27 3.30 7.69
CA LEU A 43 2.33 4.75 7.50
C LEU A 43 1.24 5.26 6.55
N GLN A 44 0.88 4.51 5.52
CA GLN A 44 -0.25 4.83 4.63
C GLN A 44 -1.58 4.80 5.39
N THR A 45 -1.78 3.83 6.27
CA THR A 45 -2.96 3.77 7.15
C THR A 45 -3.03 5.00 8.06
N LYS A 46 -1.92 5.40 8.69
CA LYS A 46 -1.85 6.62 9.51
C LYS A 46 -2.11 7.89 8.66
N GLN A 47 -1.60 7.95 7.45
CA GLN A 47 -1.87 9.05 6.51
C GLN A 47 -3.38 9.17 6.22
N ALA A 48 -4.03 8.05 5.90
CA ALA A 48 -5.49 8.03 5.67
C ALA A 48 -6.27 8.47 6.93
N GLU A 49 -5.82 8.09 8.13
CA GLU A 49 -6.43 8.55 9.39
C GLU A 49 -6.31 10.07 9.59
N TYR A 50 -5.16 10.66 9.24
CA TYR A 50 -5.00 12.12 9.29
C TYR A 50 -5.85 12.84 8.25
N VAL A 51 -5.98 12.29 7.03
CA VAL A 51 -6.90 12.81 6.00
C VAL A 51 -8.35 12.76 6.50
N LYS A 52 -8.77 11.68 7.16
CA LYS A 52 -10.09 11.59 7.79
C LYS A 52 -10.28 12.65 8.88
N LYS A 53 -9.28 12.87 9.76
CA LYS A 53 -9.32 13.92 10.78
C LYS A 53 -9.42 15.31 10.14
N SER A 54 -8.66 15.59 9.07
CA SER A 54 -8.71 16.82 8.31
C SER A 54 -10.09 17.03 7.68
N THR A 55 -10.67 15.98 7.08
CA THR A 55 -12.02 16.06 6.50
C THR A 55 -13.10 16.27 7.57
N HIS A 56 -12.92 15.67 8.75
CA HIS A 56 -13.81 15.91 9.90
C HIS A 56 -13.75 17.37 10.37
N ALA A 57 -12.60 18.01 10.29
CA ALA A 57 -12.44 19.42 10.66
C ALA A 57 -13.30 20.36 9.81
N LEU A 58 -13.71 19.96 8.60
CA LEU A 58 -14.61 20.74 7.75
C LEU A 58 -16.03 20.95 8.34
N PHE A 59 -16.40 20.20 9.38
CA PHE A 59 -17.67 20.42 10.10
C PHE A 59 -17.59 21.58 11.09
N PHE A 60 -16.40 22.04 11.44
CA PHE A 60 -16.16 23.07 12.44
C PHE A 60 -15.92 24.44 11.80
N PRO A 61 -16.02 25.54 12.58
CA PRO A 61 -15.69 26.86 12.09
C PRO A 61 -14.24 26.98 11.62
N ASP A 62 -14.04 27.66 10.51
CA ASP A 62 -12.73 28.10 10.05
C ASP A 62 -12.48 29.54 10.50
N PHE A 63 -11.36 29.78 11.17
CA PHE A 63 -10.90 31.08 11.60
C PHE A 63 -9.70 31.50 10.77
N SER A 64 -9.83 32.60 10.05
CA SER A 64 -8.75 33.15 9.24
C SER A 64 -8.50 34.61 9.56
N LEU A 65 -7.25 35.03 9.58
CA LEU A 65 -6.87 36.45 9.60
C LEU A 65 -6.73 36.90 8.14
N THR A 66 -7.50 37.93 7.78
CA THR A 66 -7.44 38.53 6.44
C THR A 66 -7.09 39.99 6.57
N ALA A 67 -6.21 40.50 5.70
CA ALA A 67 -5.91 41.90 5.57
C ALA A 67 -5.87 42.24 4.08
N ALA A 68 -6.46 43.37 3.72
CA ALA A 68 -6.44 43.93 2.36
C ALA A 68 -6.26 45.42 2.42
N GLU A 69 -5.43 45.98 1.58
CA GLU A 69 -5.29 47.39 1.32
C GLU A 69 -5.62 47.63 -0.16
N ILE A 70 -6.54 48.51 -0.41
CA ILE A 70 -7.07 48.82 -1.74
C ILE A 70 -6.97 50.34 -1.95
N TYR A 71 -6.40 50.73 -3.08
CA TYR A 71 -6.42 52.11 -3.53
C TYR A 71 -7.48 52.30 -4.61
N ASP A 72 -8.44 53.20 -4.37
CA ASP A 72 -9.48 53.53 -5.33
C ASP A 72 -9.50 55.06 -5.53
N THR A 73 -9.59 55.51 -6.76
CA THR A 73 -9.66 56.93 -7.13
C THR A 73 -11.09 57.44 -7.20
N GLY A 74 -12.08 56.63 -6.86
CA GLY A 74 -13.50 56.97 -6.89
C GLY A 74 -13.84 58.18 -6.02
N LYS A 75 -14.50 59.12 -6.60
CA LYS A 75 -15.08 60.30 -5.94
C LYS A 75 -16.39 60.69 -6.61
N GLY A 76 -17.29 61.22 -5.83
CA GLY A 76 -18.58 61.69 -6.36
C GLY A 76 -19.42 62.39 -5.30
N THR A 77 -20.50 62.92 -5.70
CA THR A 77 -21.51 63.52 -4.83
C THR A 77 -22.83 62.77 -5.01
N LEU A 78 -23.39 62.29 -3.90
CA LEU A 78 -24.74 61.73 -3.86
C LEU A 78 -25.67 62.85 -3.42
N SER A 79 -26.45 63.40 -4.36
CA SER A 79 -27.43 64.47 -4.08
C SER A 79 -28.82 63.88 -3.85
N PHE A 80 -29.34 64.10 -2.69
CA PHE A 80 -30.70 63.72 -2.33
C PHE A 80 -31.58 64.97 -2.33
N ASP A 81 -32.53 65.04 -3.25
CA ASP A 81 -33.58 66.11 -3.24
C ASP A 81 -34.49 65.86 -2.04
N MET A 82 -34.17 66.56 -0.98
CA MET A 82 -34.97 66.51 0.27
C MET A 82 -36.44 67.07 0.08
N ASN A 83 -36.67 67.87 -0.91
CA ASN A 83 -38.00 68.37 -1.20
C ASN A 83 -38.85 67.24 -1.80
N SER A 84 -38.31 66.41 -2.68
CA SER A 84 -39.05 65.29 -3.24
C SER A 84 -39.30 64.18 -2.21
N LEU A 85 -38.35 63.94 -1.32
CA LEU A 85 -38.47 62.96 -0.22
C LEU A 85 -39.47 63.42 0.86
N ALA A 86 -39.51 64.72 1.18
CA ALA A 86 -40.39 65.29 2.18
C ALA A 86 -41.77 65.65 1.62
N ALA A 87 -41.94 65.70 0.32
CA ALA A 87 -43.21 66.09 -0.32
C ALA A 87 -44.46 65.37 0.21
N PRO A 88 -44.42 64.00 0.42
CA PRO A 88 -45.53 63.25 0.99
C PRO A 88 -45.86 63.68 2.43
N LEU A 89 -44.82 63.96 3.23
CA LEU A 89 -44.97 64.39 4.62
C LEU A 89 -45.49 65.83 4.69
N ILE A 90 -44.90 66.75 3.93
CA ILE A 90 -45.36 68.15 3.84
C ILE A 90 -46.79 68.19 3.35
N GLY A 91 -47.19 67.41 2.35
CA GLY A 91 -48.53 67.28 1.88
C GLY A 91 -49.53 66.84 2.96
N THR A 92 -49.11 65.87 3.81
CA THR A 92 -49.92 65.36 4.91
C THR A 92 -50.15 66.42 6.02
N PHE A 93 -49.16 67.25 6.32
CA PHE A 93 -49.19 68.24 7.38
C PHE A 93 -49.62 69.64 6.89
N LYS A 94 -49.74 69.83 5.62
CA LYS A 94 -50.17 71.15 5.01
C LYS A 94 -51.47 71.74 5.61
N PRO A 95 -52.57 70.98 5.78
CA PRO A 95 -53.76 71.49 6.38
C PRO A 95 -53.60 71.97 7.83
N LEU A 96 -52.73 71.29 8.56
CA LEU A 96 -52.45 71.62 9.95
C LEU A 96 -51.56 72.87 10.05
N LEU A 97 -50.62 73.07 9.19
CA LEU A 97 -49.74 74.23 9.13
C LEU A 97 -50.52 75.47 8.73
N GLU A 98 -51.46 75.38 7.76
CA GLU A 98 -52.33 76.43 7.35
C GLU A 98 -53.33 76.89 8.46
N SER A 99 -53.86 75.94 9.25
CA SER A 99 -54.69 76.21 10.40
C SER A 99 -53.99 76.96 11.54
N LEU A 100 -52.62 76.82 11.60
CA LEU A 100 -51.79 77.52 12.56
C LEU A 100 -51.25 78.85 12.05
N GLY A 101 -51.70 79.33 10.88
CA GLY A 101 -51.25 80.57 10.27
C GLY A 101 -49.82 80.56 9.74
N LEU A 102 -49.23 79.38 9.57
CA LEU A 102 -47.92 79.26 9.04
C LEU A 102 -47.97 78.98 7.53
N PRO A 103 -47.25 79.76 6.69
CA PRO A 103 -47.29 79.59 5.24
C PRO A 103 -46.65 78.25 4.86
N ALA A 104 -47.47 77.25 4.51
CA ALA A 104 -47.02 75.99 4.00
C ALA A 104 -46.43 76.09 2.58
N ALA A 105 -46.67 77.16 1.87
CA ALA A 105 -46.14 77.46 0.55
C ALA A 105 -44.77 78.14 0.68
N GLY A 106 -43.70 77.35 0.57
CA GLY A 106 -42.31 77.86 0.56
C GLY A 106 -41.30 77.14 1.47
N LEU A 107 -41.77 76.17 2.22
CA LEU A 107 -40.82 75.37 2.99
C LEU A 107 -39.96 74.52 1.99
N ARG A 108 -38.81 75.04 1.66
CA ARG A 108 -37.82 74.32 0.85
C ARG A 108 -36.73 73.78 1.81
N LEU A 109 -36.59 72.50 1.79
CA LEU A 109 -35.47 71.88 2.46
C LEU A 109 -34.24 71.93 1.55
N PRO A 110 -33.06 72.25 2.07
CA PRO A 110 -31.85 72.20 1.28
C PRO A 110 -31.59 70.76 0.83
N ASP A 111 -31.07 70.61 -0.39
CA ASP A 111 -30.66 69.32 -0.89
C ASP A 111 -29.56 68.78 0.00
N LEU A 112 -29.59 67.51 0.26
CA LEU A 112 -28.54 66.82 1.03
C LEU A 112 -27.47 66.26 0.08
N ASP A 113 -26.39 67.00 -0.04
CA ASP A 113 -25.20 66.57 -0.81
C ASP A 113 -24.28 65.84 0.08
N ILE A 114 -23.99 64.58 -0.27
CA ILE A 114 -23.03 63.71 0.39
C ILE A 114 -21.84 63.49 -0.54
N ASP A 115 -20.77 64.22 -0.31
CA ASP A 115 -19.54 64.02 -1.03
C ASP A 115 -18.78 62.80 -0.49
N TYR A 116 -18.50 61.86 -1.36
CA TYR A 116 -17.61 60.73 -1.00
C TYR A 116 -16.32 60.76 -1.79
N LYS A 117 -15.23 60.37 -1.12
CA LYS A 117 -13.91 60.22 -1.71
C LYS A 117 -13.32 58.92 -1.21
N MET A 118 -12.99 58.06 -2.15
CA MET A 118 -12.16 56.87 -1.89
C MET A 118 -10.70 57.24 -1.97
N GLY A 119 -9.83 56.44 -1.46
CA GLY A 119 -8.39 56.60 -1.45
C GLY A 119 -7.78 55.28 -1.04
N TRP A 120 -6.79 55.29 -0.17
CA TRP A 120 -6.31 54.11 0.49
C TRP A 120 -7.37 53.62 1.50
N MET A 121 -7.85 52.42 1.28
CA MET A 121 -8.76 51.69 2.16
C MET A 121 -8.08 50.49 2.72
N PHE A 122 -7.99 50.41 4.03
CA PHE A 122 -7.47 49.22 4.74
C PHE A 122 -8.64 48.50 5.40
N THR A 123 -8.64 47.18 5.27
CA THR A 123 -9.51 46.28 6.04
C THR A 123 -8.73 45.09 6.52
N GLY A 124 -8.74 44.85 7.80
CA GLY A 124 -8.07 43.69 8.37
C GLY A 124 -8.82 43.16 9.59
N GLY A 125 -8.82 41.83 9.77
CA GLY A 125 -9.52 41.25 10.89
C GLY A 125 -9.63 39.72 10.83
N ILE A 126 -10.21 39.17 11.88
CA ILE A 126 -10.52 37.75 11.99
C ILE A 126 -11.85 37.49 11.32
N VAL A 127 -11.86 36.51 10.41
CA VAL A 127 -13.06 36.04 9.70
C VAL A 127 -13.36 34.63 10.17
N LEU A 128 -14.58 34.40 10.62
CA LEU A 128 -15.14 33.09 10.94
C LEU A 128 -16.03 32.67 9.77
N LYS A 129 -15.83 31.44 9.29
CA LYS A 129 -16.70 30.79 8.31
C LYS A 129 -17.15 29.44 8.86
N GLN A 130 -18.47 29.26 9.07
CA GLN A 130 -19.06 28.02 9.53
C GLN A 130 -20.06 27.50 8.50
N PRO A 131 -19.74 26.38 7.81
CA PRO A 131 -20.72 25.70 6.99
C PRO A 131 -21.81 25.09 7.89
N ILE A 132 -23.08 25.48 7.70
CA ILE A 132 -24.24 24.92 8.42
C ILE A 132 -24.80 23.74 7.61
N TYR A 133 -25.02 23.97 6.31
CA TYR A 133 -25.56 22.99 5.39
C TYR A 133 -24.94 23.16 4.01
N MET A 134 -24.29 22.15 3.49
CA MET A 134 -23.59 22.15 2.20
C MET A 134 -24.16 21.10 1.23
N GLY A 135 -25.49 20.86 1.29
CA GLY A 135 -26.14 19.86 0.45
C GLY A 135 -25.65 18.43 0.68
N GLY A 136 -25.03 18.12 1.82
CA GLY A 136 -24.42 16.82 2.11
C GLY A 136 -22.98 16.66 1.62
N LYS A 137 -22.37 17.68 0.99
CA LYS A 137 -20.99 17.63 0.45
C LYS A 137 -19.95 17.19 1.50
N ILE A 138 -19.94 17.86 2.67
CA ILE A 138 -18.97 17.55 3.76
C ILE A 138 -19.23 16.15 4.32
N ARG A 139 -20.49 15.76 4.49
CA ARG A 139 -20.86 14.42 4.97
C ARG A 139 -20.41 13.33 4.01
N SER A 140 -20.59 13.50 2.71
CA SER A 140 -20.10 12.55 1.70
C SER A 140 -18.58 12.49 1.68
N ALA A 141 -17.89 13.65 1.76
CA ALA A 141 -16.43 13.71 1.84
C ALA A 141 -15.89 12.98 3.09
N TYR A 142 -16.54 13.18 4.25
CA TYR A 142 -16.16 12.46 5.47
C TYR A 142 -16.42 10.95 5.37
N SER A 143 -17.55 10.53 4.78
CA SER A 143 -17.84 9.12 4.53
C SER A 143 -16.76 8.51 3.62
N MET A 144 -16.39 9.17 2.52
CA MET A 144 -15.30 8.71 1.64
C MET A 144 -13.98 8.59 2.39
N SER A 145 -13.63 9.57 3.22
CA SER A 145 -12.38 9.51 4.00
C SER A 145 -12.38 8.39 5.06
N LYS A 146 -13.55 8.06 5.63
CA LYS A 146 -13.71 6.91 6.51
C LYS A 146 -13.47 5.60 5.77
N THR A 147 -14.14 5.41 4.63
CA THR A 147 -13.94 4.22 3.78
C THR A 147 -12.50 4.11 3.27
N ALA A 148 -11.83 5.25 2.98
CA ALA A 148 -10.42 5.25 2.58
C ALA A 148 -9.49 4.72 3.71
N VAL A 149 -9.81 4.98 4.99
CA VAL A 149 -9.08 4.36 6.12
C VAL A 149 -9.30 2.85 6.15
N ASP A 150 -10.54 2.40 5.92
CA ASP A 150 -10.84 0.96 5.91
C ASP A 150 -10.12 0.25 4.74
N ILE A 151 -10.07 0.87 3.56
CA ILE A 151 -9.27 0.39 2.41
C ILE A 151 -7.78 0.32 2.78
N ALA A 152 -7.23 1.35 3.42
CA ALA A 152 -5.81 1.36 3.81
C ALA A 152 -5.48 0.24 4.82
N ARG A 153 -6.39 -0.07 5.75
CA ARG A 153 -6.23 -1.21 6.67
C ARG A 153 -6.28 -2.56 5.95
N GLN A 154 -7.15 -2.72 4.96
CA GLN A 154 -7.15 -3.95 4.15
C GLN A 154 -5.90 -4.06 3.30
N HIS A 155 -5.37 -2.95 2.78
CA HIS A 155 -4.08 -2.92 2.09
C HIS A 155 -2.92 -3.31 3.02
N GLU A 156 -2.95 -2.88 4.29
CA GLU A 156 -1.96 -3.29 5.30
C GLU A 156 -2.01 -4.82 5.53
N ARG A 157 -3.22 -5.40 5.65
CA ARG A 157 -3.40 -6.87 5.74
C ARG A 157 -2.91 -7.61 4.48
N LEU A 158 -3.18 -7.07 3.29
CA LEU A 158 -2.65 -7.62 2.05
C LEU A 158 -1.11 -7.60 2.04
N THR A 159 -0.52 -6.49 2.47
CA THR A 159 0.94 -6.35 2.59
C THR A 159 1.53 -7.34 3.60
N ASP A 160 0.84 -7.61 4.71
CA ASP A 160 1.25 -8.64 5.67
C ASP A 160 1.30 -10.02 5.01
N ALA A 161 0.26 -10.40 4.26
CA ALA A 161 0.24 -11.66 3.51
C ALA A 161 1.36 -11.74 2.46
N GLU A 162 1.65 -10.64 1.76
CA GLU A 162 2.74 -10.57 0.79
C GLU A 162 4.11 -10.69 1.44
N VAL A 163 4.33 -10.05 2.59
CA VAL A 163 5.58 -10.16 3.37
C VAL A 163 5.77 -11.58 3.87
N ILE A 164 4.72 -12.24 4.37
CA ILE A 164 4.77 -13.64 4.77
C ILE A 164 5.16 -14.52 3.58
N MET A 165 4.46 -14.37 2.44
CA MET A 165 4.75 -15.16 1.23
C MET A 165 6.19 -14.97 0.75
N GLN A 166 6.69 -13.74 0.66
CA GLN A 166 8.07 -13.45 0.26
C GLN A 166 9.10 -14.04 1.25
N THR A 167 8.78 -14.03 2.54
CA THR A 167 9.66 -14.60 3.58
C THR A 167 9.71 -16.10 3.48
N ASP A 168 8.57 -16.74 3.26
CA ASP A 168 8.46 -18.20 3.08
C ASP A 168 9.19 -18.67 1.82
N GLU A 169 9.02 -17.96 0.71
CA GLU A 169 9.74 -18.22 -0.53
C GLU A 169 11.25 -18.08 -0.34
N ALA A 170 11.71 -17.02 0.32
CA ALA A 170 13.13 -16.81 0.59
C ALA A 170 13.69 -17.86 1.54
N TYR A 171 12.93 -18.28 2.55
CA TYR A 171 13.30 -19.37 3.46
C TYR A 171 13.47 -20.69 2.69
N ALA A 172 12.46 -21.07 1.92
CA ALA A 172 12.49 -22.29 1.11
C ALA A 172 13.63 -22.26 0.07
N GLN A 173 13.93 -21.10 -0.48
CA GLN A 173 15.05 -20.94 -1.42
C GLN A 173 16.41 -21.17 -0.75
N VAL A 174 16.59 -20.79 0.53
CA VAL A 174 17.82 -21.12 1.28
C VAL A 174 17.91 -22.62 1.50
N VAL A 175 16.83 -23.28 1.97
CA VAL A 175 16.77 -24.72 2.18
C VAL A 175 17.11 -25.47 0.88
N LYS A 176 16.46 -25.10 -0.23
CA LYS A 176 16.75 -25.66 -1.56
C LYS A 176 18.23 -25.49 -1.96
N ALA A 177 18.79 -24.28 -1.77
CA ALA A 177 20.17 -24.03 -2.14
C ALA A 177 21.15 -24.85 -1.29
N GLU A 178 20.89 -25.04 0.01
CA GLU A 178 21.71 -25.90 0.89
C GLU A 178 21.62 -27.37 0.49
N GLU A 179 20.43 -27.87 0.13
CA GLU A 179 20.26 -29.23 -0.41
C GLU A 179 21.00 -29.41 -1.75
N MET A 180 20.95 -28.39 -2.65
CA MET A 180 21.71 -28.42 -3.91
C MET A 180 23.25 -28.50 -3.69
N VAL A 181 23.77 -27.85 -2.64
CA VAL A 181 25.18 -28.01 -2.24
C VAL A 181 25.46 -29.45 -1.83
N GLU A 182 24.55 -30.07 -1.10
CA GLU A 182 24.75 -31.50 -0.69
C GLU A 182 24.69 -32.44 -1.89
N VAL A 183 23.81 -32.22 -2.86
CA VAL A 183 23.80 -32.98 -4.13
C VAL A 183 25.10 -32.81 -4.88
N ALA A 184 25.58 -31.58 -5.06
CA ALA A 184 26.84 -31.31 -5.76
C ALA A 184 28.06 -31.91 -5.05
N LYS A 185 28.11 -31.85 -3.71
CA LYS A 185 29.17 -32.49 -2.91
C LYS A 185 29.20 -34.02 -3.10
N ARG A 186 28.03 -34.67 -3.03
CA ARG A 186 27.92 -36.12 -3.21
C ARG A 186 28.35 -36.54 -4.62
N TYR A 187 27.92 -35.81 -5.65
CA TYR A 187 28.33 -36.06 -7.03
C TYR A 187 29.87 -35.89 -7.19
N ARG A 188 30.45 -34.85 -6.61
CA ARG A 188 31.88 -34.60 -6.62
C ARG A 188 32.65 -35.71 -5.93
N GLN A 189 32.15 -36.26 -4.82
CA GLN A 189 32.73 -37.39 -4.12
C GLN A 189 32.74 -38.68 -4.97
N LEU A 190 31.64 -38.95 -5.72
CA LEU A 190 31.55 -40.09 -6.65
C LEU A 190 32.59 -39.96 -7.76
N LEU A 191 32.80 -38.75 -8.30
CA LEU A 191 33.83 -38.51 -9.33
C LEU A 191 35.25 -38.65 -8.78
N ASP A 192 35.52 -38.24 -7.53
CA ASP A 192 36.82 -38.46 -6.88
C ASP A 192 37.14 -39.95 -6.69
N GLU A 193 36.14 -40.73 -6.27
CA GLU A 193 36.25 -42.16 -6.16
C GLU A 193 36.56 -42.80 -7.52
N LEU A 194 35.84 -42.35 -8.55
CA LEU A 194 36.05 -42.81 -9.93
C LEU A 194 37.47 -42.47 -10.45
N ASP A 195 37.97 -41.20 -10.23
CA ASP A 195 39.33 -40.82 -10.66
C ASP A 195 40.40 -41.71 -10.03
N ARG A 196 40.29 -42.00 -8.71
CA ARG A 196 41.19 -42.89 -8.02
C ARG A 196 41.19 -44.29 -8.61
N ASN A 197 40.03 -44.85 -8.92
CA ASN A 197 39.88 -46.17 -9.50
C ASN A 197 40.46 -46.22 -10.93
N VAL A 198 40.18 -45.24 -11.76
CA VAL A 198 40.70 -45.11 -13.13
C VAL A 198 42.22 -44.88 -13.11
N GLU A 199 42.75 -44.04 -12.20
CA GLU A 199 44.17 -43.81 -12.03
C GLU A 199 44.92 -45.11 -11.71
N ASN A 200 44.40 -45.92 -10.77
CA ASN A 200 44.97 -47.21 -10.44
C ASN A 200 44.94 -48.16 -11.64
N ALA A 201 43.84 -48.23 -12.36
CA ALA A 201 43.73 -49.10 -13.56
C ALA A 201 44.67 -48.63 -14.68
N VAL A 202 44.88 -47.36 -14.91
CA VAL A 202 45.83 -46.78 -15.86
C VAL A 202 47.30 -47.16 -15.44
N ARG A 203 47.63 -47.05 -14.14
CA ARG A 203 48.95 -47.38 -13.59
C ARG A 203 49.29 -48.82 -13.80
N HIS A 204 48.32 -49.71 -13.73
CA HIS A 204 48.49 -51.14 -13.98
C HIS A 204 48.33 -51.54 -15.46
N GLY A 205 48.18 -50.58 -16.38
CA GLY A 205 48.07 -50.82 -17.81
C GLY A 205 46.68 -51.35 -18.24
N LEU A 206 45.71 -51.42 -17.37
CA LEU A 206 44.37 -51.97 -17.64
C LEU A 206 43.44 -50.99 -18.38
N ARG A 207 43.75 -49.69 -18.35
CA ARG A 207 42.97 -48.64 -18.98
C ARG A 207 43.88 -47.61 -19.65
N HIS A 208 43.30 -46.81 -20.59
CA HIS A 208 44.02 -45.76 -21.29
C HIS A 208 44.06 -44.44 -20.50
N LYS A 209 45.14 -43.66 -20.64
CA LYS A 209 45.29 -42.34 -20.00
C LYS A 209 44.13 -41.39 -20.34
N ASN A 210 43.55 -41.47 -21.53
CA ASN A 210 42.43 -40.64 -21.99
C ASN A 210 41.17 -40.85 -21.11
N GLU A 211 40.95 -42.02 -20.54
CA GLU A 211 39.80 -42.26 -19.64
C GLU A 211 39.94 -41.41 -18.36
N ARG A 212 41.13 -41.34 -17.77
CA ARG A 212 41.36 -40.45 -16.64
C ARG A 212 41.13 -38.97 -16.99
N THR A 213 41.59 -38.54 -18.16
CA THR A 213 41.37 -37.17 -18.62
C THR A 213 39.87 -36.84 -18.73
N LYS A 214 39.03 -37.78 -19.21
CA LYS A 214 37.58 -37.62 -19.23
C LYS A 214 36.98 -37.40 -17.83
N VAL A 215 37.42 -38.17 -16.84
CA VAL A 215 36.97 -38.04 -15.45
C VAL A 215 37.41 -36.69 -14.89
N GLN A 216 38.64 -36.25 -15.14
CA GLN A 216 39.16 -34.96 -14.69
C GLN A 216 38.37 -33.77 -15.26
N VAL A 217 37.94 -33.85 -16.52
CA VAL A 217 37.04 -32.83 -17.10
C VAL A 217 35.72 -32.76 -16.32
N LYS A 218 35.13 -33.93 -15.99
CA LYS A 218 33.87 -33.96 -15.19
C LYS A 218 34.09 -33.48 -13.75
N ILE A 219 35.21 -33.70 -13.16
CA ILE A 219 35.61 -33.15 -11.87
C ILE A 219 35.61 -31.61 -11.92
N ASN A 220 36.26 -31.02 -12.94
CA ASN A 220 36.30 -29.57 -13.10
C ASN A 220 34.89 -28.96 -13.32
N GLU A 221 34.03 -29.64 -14.07
CA GLU A 221 32.62 -29.25 -14.22
C GLU A 221 31.87 -29.29 -12.88
N SER A 222 32.07 -30.34 -12.09
CA SER A 222 31.47 -30.50 -10.77
C SER A 222 31.98 -29.46 -9.76
N ASP A 223 33.29 -29.13 -9.79
CA ASP A 223 33.86 -28.06 -8.95
C ASP A 223 33.24 -26.71 -9.26
N LEU A 224 32.98 -26.40 -10.55
CA LEU A 224 32.25 -25.18 -10.94
C LEU A 224 30.80 -25.20 -10.46
N GLN A 225 30.11 -26.36 -10.54
CA GLN A 225 28.73 -26.48 -10.02
C GLN A 225 28.71 -26.28 -8.50
N LEU A 226 29.64 -26.86 -7.78
CA LEU A 226 29.76 -26.69 -6.32
C LEU A 226 30.01 -25.22 -5.93
N LEU A 227 30.90 -24.53 -6.66
CA LEU A 227 31.14 -23.09 -6.46
C LEU A 227 29.85 -22.26 -6.68
N ARG A 228 29.10 -22.56 -7.75
CA ARG A 228 27.83 -21.91 -8.04
C ARG A 228 26.78 -22.17 -6.95
N ALA A 229 26.71 -23.42 -6.46
CA ALA A 229 25.78 -23.79 -5.39
C ALA A 229 26.11 -23.05 -4.07
N HIS A 230 27.36 -22.93 -3.70
CA HIS A 230 27.77 -22.12 -2.53
C HIS A 230 27.43 -20.65 -2.67
N ASN A 231 27.64 -20.08 -3.86
CA ASN A 231 27.24 -18.69 -4.12
C ASN A 231 25.71 -18.50 -4.03
N ALA A 232 24.94 -19.49 -4.51
CA ALA A 232 23.47 -19.46 -4.40
C ALA A 232 23.02 -19.47 -2.93
N VAL A 233 23.65 -20.30 -2.06
CA VAL A 233 23.35 -20.27 -0.62
C VAL A 233 23.64 -18.90 -0.01
N ALA A 234 24.82 -18.33 -0.30
CA ALA A 234 25.20 -17.03 0.23
C ALA A 234 24.18 -15.94 -0.17
N LEU A 235 23.81 -15.86 -1.45
CA LEU A 235 22.83 -14.89 -1.96
C LEU A 235 21.43 -15.11 -1.39
N SER A 236 21.00 -16.36 -1.26
CA SER A 236 19.68 -16.69 -0.67
C SER A 236 19.62 -16.29 0.80
N LYS A 237 20.68 -16.57 1.58
CA LYS A 237 20.78 -16.11 2.98
C LYS A 237 20.77 -14.58 3.10
N MET A 238 21.49 -13.89 2.24
CA MET A 238 21.49 -12.41 2.21
C MET A 238 20.08 -11.87 1.92
N ASN A 239 19.34 -12.47 0.98
CA ASN A 239 17.98 -12.06 0.67
C ASN A 239 17.02 -12.32 1.85
N LEU A 240 17.12 -13.46 2.51
CA LEU A 240 16.32 -13.76 3.70
C LEU A 240 16.64 -12.76 4.83
N CYS A 241 17.91 -12.49 5.12
CA CYS A 241 18.32 -11.49 6.11
C CYS A 241 17.71 -10.11 5.82
N ARG A 242 17.72 -9.69 4.54
CA ARG A 242 17.09 -8.43 4.11
C ARG A 242 15.59 -8.39 4.43
N LEU A 243 14.87 -9.49 4.18
CA LEU A 243 13.43 -9.57 4.41
C LEU A 243 13.08 -9.56 5.90
N ILE A 244 13.84 -10.27 6.72
CA ILE A 244 13.62 -10.35 8.18
C ILE A 244 14.23 -9.16 8.95
N GLY A 245 14.89 -8.23 8.25
CA GLY A 245 15.47 -7.02 8.86
C GLY A 245 16.78 -7.23 9.59
N LYS A 246 17.50 -8.34 9.32
CA LYS A 246 18.86 -8.60 9.81
C LYS A 246 19.93 -8.02 8.88
N ASN A 247 21.15 -7.93 9.37
CA ASN A 247 22.28 -7.53 8.51
C ASN A 247 22.50 -8.61 7.43
N MET A 248 22.62 -8.18 6.17
CA MET A 248 22.84 -9.10 5.03
C MET A 248 24.13 -9.90 5.12
N SER A 249 25.11 -9.46 5.91
CA SER A 249 26.38 -10.17 6.14
C SER A 249 26.33 -11.11 7.35
N GLU A 250 25.17 -11.22 8.04
CA GLU A 250 25.02 -12.10 9.19
C GLU A 250 24.88 -13.57 8.71
N ASP A 251 25.69 -14.47 9.26
CA ASP A 251 25.52 -15.88 8.99
C ASP A 251 24.35 -16.44 9.81
N ILE A 252 23.37 -16.98 9.11
CA ILE A 252 22.16 -17.56 9.70
C ILE A 252 22.14 -19.07 9.46
N THR A 253 21.66 -19.80 10.46
CA THR A 253 21.42 -21.24 10.37
C THR A 253 19.92 -21.49 10.40
N LEU A 254 19.40 -22.25 9.44
CA LEU A 254 17.99 -22.61 9.34
C LEU A 254 17.75 -24.01 9.90
N SER A 255 16.53 -24.29 10.35
CA SER A 255 16.06 -25.67 10.48
C SER A 255 15.80 -26.20 9.07
N HIS A 256 16.51 -27.24 8.65
CA HIS A 256 16.46 -27.78 7.27
C HIS A 256 15.12 -28.47 6.91
N GLU A 257 14.04 -28.13 7.59
CA GLU A 257 12.74 -28.69 7.31
C GLU A 257 11.91 -27.71 6.47
N TYR A 258 11.39 -28.19 5.33
CA TYR A 258 10.29 -27.51 4.70
C TYR A 258 9.12 -27.55 5.68
N PRO A 259 8.52 -26.40 6.04
CA PRO A 259 7.39 -26.40 6.95
C PRO A 259 6.27 -27.25 6.36
N VAL A 260 5.67 -28.11 7.19
CA VAL A 260 4.51 -28.88 6.76
C VAL A 260 3.37 -27.88 6.57
N VAL A 261 3.02 -27.61 5.32
CA VAL A 261 1.79 -26.88 5.03
C VAL A 261 0.64 -27.82 5.35
N ALA A 262 -0.30 -27.37 6.19
CA ALA A 262 -1.51 -28.13 6.51
C ALA A 262 -2.13 -28.70 5.24
N ASP A 263 -2.60 -29.95 5.30
CA ASP A 263 -3.12 -30.65 4.13
C ASP A 263 -4.18 -29.77 3.43
N VAL A 264 -3.87 -29.38 2.20
CA VAL A 264 -4.75 -28.52 1.38
C VAL A 264 -6.15 -29.13 1.23
N ASN A 265 -6.27 -30.45 1.36
CA ASN A 265 -7.55 -31.15 1.31
C ASN A 265 -8.41 -30.93 2.57
N THR A 266 -7.80 -30.56 3.71
CA THR A 266 -8.52 -30.23 4.96
C THR A 266 -8.89 -28.77 5.03
N LEU A 267 -8.27 -27.92 4.20
CA LEU A 267 -8.63 -26.51 4.06
C LEU A 267 -9.92 -26.46 3.25
N ARG A 268 -11.01 -25.98 3.87
CA ARG A 268 -12.30 -25.69 3.24
C ARG A 268 -12.07 -25.11 1.83
N GLN A 269 -12.95 -25.46 0.87
CA GLN A 269 -12.98 -24.81 -0.45
C GLN A 269 -12.73 -23.32 -0.26
N GLY A 270 -11.59 -22.83 -0.80
CA GLY A 270 -11.14 -21.47 -0.59
C GLY A 270 -12.24 -20.50 -1.02
N ASP A 271 -12.51 -19.53 -0.17
CA ASP A 271 -13.49 -18.49 -0.46
C ASP A 271 -12.76 -17.18 -0.71
N VAL A 272 -12.79 -16.72 -1.95
CA VAL A 272 -12.18 -15.44 -2.35
C VAL A 272 -12.73 -14.25 -1.56
N SER A 273 -13.92 -14.37 -0.95
CA SER A 273 -14.52 -13.30 -0.14
C SER A 273 -13.70 -12.96 1.11
N LEU A 274 -12.83 -13.86 1.56
CA LEU A 274 -11.92 -13.63 2.70
C LEU A 274 -10.71 -12.75 2.34
N ARG A 275 -10.46 -12.55 1.06
CA ARG A 275 -9.29 -11.78 0.57
C ARG A 275 -9.45 -10.30 0.89
N PRO A 276 -8.41 -9.65 1.42
CA PRO A 276 -8.42 -8.20 1.66
C PRO A 276 -8.72 -7.37 0.41
N GLU A 277 -8.32 -7.86 -0.77
CA GLU A 277 -8.56 -7.20 -2.06
C GLU A 277 -10.05 -7.05 -2.36
N VAL A 278 -10.89 -8.03 -2.01
CA VAL A 278 -12.34 -7.94 -2.19
C VAL A 278 -12.92 -6.81 -1.33
N ALA A 279 -12.53 -6.73 -0.08
CA ALA A 279 -12.95 -5.64 0.81
C ALA A 279 -12.46 -4.26 0.33
N MET A 280 -11.28 -4.19 -0.30
CA MET A 280 -10.78 -2.96 -0.92
C MET A 280 -11.63 -2.55 -2.13
N LEU A 281 -12.02 -3.48 -2.98
CA LEU A 281 -12.90 -3.24 -4.14
C LEU A 281 -14.30 -2.77 -3.70
N ASP A 282 -14.87 -3.40 -2.67
CA ASP A 282 -16.14 -2.99 -2.09
C ASP A 282 -16.05 -1.57 -1.50
N GLY A 283 -14.95 -1.24 -0.84
CA GLY A 283 -14.68 0.11 -0.37
C GLY A 283 -14.57 1.14 -1.51
N GLN A 284 -13.92 0.80 -2.62
CA GLN A 284 -13.82 1.68 -3.79
C GLN A 284 -15.19 1.94 -4.41
N LEU A 285 -16.05 0.93 -4.49
CA LEU A 285 -17.43 1.05 -4.97
C LEU A 285 -18.27 1.96 -4.04
N GLU A 286 -18.10 1.84 -2.72
CA GLU A 286 -18.74 2.74 -1.75
C GLU A 286 -18.25 4.17 -1.93
N ILE A 287 -16.95 4.41 -2.15
CA ILE A 287 -16.42 5.74 -2.46
C ILE A 287 -17.09 6.30 -3.73
N ALA A 288 -17.23 5.53 -4.79
CA ALA A 288 -17.91 5.95 -6.00
C ALA A 288 -19.39 6.31 -5.74
N THR A 289 -20.06 5.55 -4.88
CA THR A 289 -21.43 5.84 -4.43
C THR A 289 -21.52 7.17 -3.68
N GLN A 290 -20.55 7.47 -2.80
CA GLN A 290 -20.49 8.76 -2.10
C GLN A 290 -20.13 9.92 -3.03
N GLN A 291 -19.34 9.69 -4.09
CA GLN A 291 -19.07 10.69 -5.13
C GLN A 291 -20.34 11.11 -5.88
N ILE A 292 -21.29 10.19 -6.13
CA ILE A 292 -22.60 10.54 -6.69
C ILE A 292 -23.36 11.50 -5.74
N LYS A 293 -23.37 11.20 -4.42
CA LYS A 293 -23.99 12.07 -3.41
C LYS A 293 -23.31 13.43 -3.36
N GLN A 294 -21.97 13.45 -3.45
CA GLN A 294 -21.20 14.69 -3.50
C GLN A 294 -21.51 15.51 -4.76
N ALA A 295 -21.63 14.88 -5.94
CA ALA A 295 -22.03 15.56 -7.16
C ALA A 295 -23.45 16.15 -7.05
N ARG A 296 -24.40 15.40 -6.46
CA ARG A 296 -25.78 15.88 -6.20
C ARG A 296 -25.81 17.07 -5.24
N SER A 297 -24.87 17.15 -4.28
CA SER A 297 -24.82 18.26 -3.31
C SER A 297 -24.68 19.63 -3.96
N ALA A 298 -24.08 19.70 -5.15
CA ALA A 298 -23.95 20.92 -5.92
C ALA A 298 -25.29 21.45 -6.48
N MET A 299 -26.36 20.65 -6.45
CA MET A 299 -27.70 20.99 -6.87
C MET A 299 -28.60 21.43 -5.70
N LEU A 300 -28.12 21.24 -4.46
CA LEU A 300 -28.89 21.53 -3.25
C LEU A 300 -28.52 22.91 -2.68
N PRO A 301 -29.42 23.53 -1.89
CA PRO A 301 -29.11 24.76 -1.19
C PRO A 301 -27.87 24.62 -0.31
N GLN A 302 -27.12 25.69 -0.15
CA GLN A 302 -25.97 25.78 0.74
C GLN A 302 -26.17 26.94 1.72
N VAL A 303 -25.95 26.68 3.00
CA VAL A 303 -26.10 27.65 4.08
C VAL A 303 -24.78 27.71 4.86
N ALA A 304 -24.26 28.91 5.02
CA ALA A 304 -23.06 29.17 5.82
C ALA A 304 -23.25 30.38 6.72
N LEU A 305 -22.76 30.34 7.93
CA LEU A 305 -22.60 31.48 8.82
C LEU A 305 -21.23 32.10 8.55
N MET A 306 -21.22 33.44 8.44
CA MET A 306 -19.99 34.22 8.36
C MET A 306 -20.02 35.30 9.43
N ALA A 307 -18.88 35.50 10.10
CA ALA A 307 -18.71 36.63 11.01
C ALA A 307 -17.30 37.21 10.81
N LYS A 308 -17.18 38.49 10.98
CA LYS A 308 -15.90 39.20 10.90
C LYS A 308 -15.82 40.17 12.08
N TYR A 309 -14.69 40.19 12.74
CA TYR A 309 -14.28 41.21 13.70
C TYR A 309 -12.94 41.79 13.24
N GLY A 310 -12.92 43.09 12.97
CA GLY A 310 -11.72 43.70 12.40
C GLY A 310 -11.76 45.21 12.35
N TYR A 311 -10.66 45.78 11.93
CA TYR A 311 -10.47 47.20 11.71
C TYR A 311 -10.69 47.55 10.22
N THR A 312 -11.42 48.62 9.95
CA THR A 312 -11.59 49.15 8.60
C THR A 312 -11.35 50.65 8.62
N ASN A 313 -10.59 51.15 7.66
CA ASN A 313 -10.33 52.56 7.48
C ASN A 313 -10.31 52.90 5.98
N GLY A 314 -10.69 54.13 5.61
CA GLY A 314 -10.35 54.70 4.32
C GLY A 314 -11.49 55.30 3.49
N VAL A 315 -12.76 55.18 3.87
CA VAL A 315 -13.86 55.87 3.15
C VAL A 315 -14.11 57.24 3.77
N LYS A 316 -13.93 58.32 3.02
CA LYS A 316 -14.22 59.69 3.46
C LYS A 316 -15.56 60.13 2.91
N VAL A 317 -16.39 60.71 3.82
CA VAL A 317 -17.71 61.27 3.51
C VAL A 317 -17.73 62.69 4.07
N ASN A 318 -18.01 63.68 3.23
CA ASN A 318 -18.00 65.12 3.60
C ASN A 318 -16.70 65.52 4.32
N GLY A 319 -15.56 65.01 3.84
CA GLY A 319 -14.24 65.31 4.41
C GLY A 319 -13.83 64.55 5.67
N SER A 320 -14.75 63.88 6.34
CA SER A 320 -14.49 63.04 7.52
C SER A 320 -14.37 61.58 7.14
N THR A 321 -13.48 60.83 7.79
CA THR A 321 -13.35 59.38 7.57
C THR A 321 -14.58 58.70 8.19
N PHE A 322 -15.45 58.15 7.32
CA PHE A 322 -16.70 57.51 7.72
C PHE A 322 -16.50 56.14 8.35
N LEU A 323 -15.54 55.36 7.81
CA LEU A 323 -15.17 54.06 8.34
C LEU A 323 -13.76 54.18 8.91
N ASP A 324 -13.64 54.30 10.20
CA ASP A 324 -12.37 54.33 10.95
C ASP A 324 -12.57 53.69 12.31
N GLY A 325 -12.29 52.41 12.41
CA GLY A 325 -12.44 51.73 13.67
C GLY A 325 -12.66 50.21 13.60
N TRP A 326 -12.73 49.65 14.78
CA TRP A 326 -13.07 48.25 14.98
C TRP A 326 -14.56 48.03 14.77
N ASN A 327 -14.89 47.04 13.97
CA ASN A 327 -16.28 46.69 13.69
C ASN A 327 -16.51 45.19 13.77
N PHE A 328 -17.70 44.79 14.16
CA PHE A 328 -18.17 43.42 14.11
C PHE A 328 -19.29 43.37 13.08
N GLY A 329 -19.20 42.41 12.18
CA GLY A 329 -20.24 42.08 11.20
C GLY A 329 -20.45 40.57 11.16
N GLY A 330 -21.69 40.16 10.96
CA GLY A 330 -22.01 38.76 10.82
C GLY A 330 -23.30 38.59 10.02
N GLY A 331 -23.42 37.42 9.40
CA GLY A 331 -24.59 37.09 8.60
C GLY A 331 -24.66 35.64 8.19
N VAL A 332 -25.82 35.25 7.69
CA VAL A 332 -26.05 33.93 7.11
C VAL A 332 -26.11 34.08 5.59
N THR A 333 -25.30 33.27 4.91
CA THR A 333 -25.32 33.19 3.44
C THR A 333 -26.15 31.99 3.03
N LEU A 334 -27.17 32.18 2.21
CA LEU A 334 -27.95 31.15 1.54
C LEU A 334 -27.64 31.21 0.03
N SER A 335 -27.15 30.14 -0.54
CA SER A 335 -26.94 29.99 -1.98
C SER A 335 -27.82 28.85 -2.49
N VAL A 336 -28.76 29.16 -3.38
CA VAL A 336 -29.66 28.19 -4.00
C VAL A 336 -29.39 28.18 -5.51
N PRO A 337 -28.82 27.10 -6.05
CA PRO A 337 -28.57 26.99 -7.48
C PRO A 337 -29.92 26.80 -8.22
N LEU A 338 -30.30 27.72 -9.08
CA LEU A 338 -31.57 27.65 -9.81
C LEU A 338 -31.44 26.93 -11.15
N TYR A 339 -30.53 27.37 -12.02
CA TYR A 339 -30.38 26.81 -13.36
C TYR A 339 -28.93 26.87 -13.86
N HIS A 340 -28.43 25.81 -14.49
CA HIS A 340 -27.04 25.69 -14.95
C HIS A 340 -26.92 24.91 -16.26
N PHE A 341 -27.89 25.07 -17.17
CA PHE A 341 -27.85 24.47 -18.53
C PHE A 341 -27.41 22.99 -18.59
N GLY A 342 -27.78 22.21 -17.58
CA GLY A 342 -27.49 20.78 -17.51
C GLY A 342 -26.11 20.42 -16.93
N GLU A 343 -25.22 21.38 -16.65
CA GLU A 343 -23.86 21.09 -16.13
C GLU A 343 -23.86 20.15 -14.91
N LYS A 344 -24.60 20.50 -13.87
CA LYS A 344 -24.66 19.73 -12.61
C LYS A 344 -25.33 18.38 -12.79
N SER A 345 -26.41 18.33 -13.59
CA SER A 345 -27.09 17.05 -13.91
C SER A 345 -26.18 16.11 -14.65
N ASN A 346 -25.41 16.60 -15.64
CA ASN A 346 -24.48 15.79 -16.40
C ASN A 346 -23.29 15.33 -15.51
N LYS A 347 -22.83 16.14 -14.54
CA LYS A 347 -21.83 15.69 -13.54
C LYS A 347 -22.37 14.54 -12.68
N VAL A 348 -23.63 14.56 -12.28
CA VAL A 348 -24.24 13.44 -11.56
C VAL A 348 -24.31 12.19 -12.43
N LYS A 349 -24.74 12.32 -13.70
CA LYS A 349 -24.79 11.20 -14.65
C LYS A 349 -23.39 10.62 -14.88
N ALA A 350 -22.39 11.47 -15.06
CA ALA A 350 -20.99 11.03 -15.21
C ALA A 350 -20.50 10.23 -13.98
N ALA A 351 -20.82 10.70 -12.77
CA ALA A 351 -20.50 9.99 -11.54
C ALA A 351 -21.24 8.62 -11.43
N GLN A 352 -22.49 8.55 -11.90
CA GLN A 352 -23.25 7.29 -11.96
C GLN A 352 -22.62 6.30 -12.95
N ILE A 353 -22.21 6.76 -14.14
CA ILE A 353 -21.52 5.91 -15.11
C ILE A 353 -20.17 5.43 -14.54
N LYS A 354 -19.42 6.31 -13.82
CA LYS A 354 -18.19 5.90 -13.15
C LYS A 354 -18.44 4.82 -12.10
N GLN A 355 -19.50 4.93 -11.33
CA GLN A 355 -19.86 3.89 -10.35
C GLN A 355 -20.20 2.55 -11.05
N GLN A 356 -20.92 2.57 -12.19
CA GLN A 356 -21.18 1.37 -12.98
C GLN A 356 -19.89 0.75 -13.54
N GLN A 357 -18.94 1.57 -14.01
CA GLN A 357 -17.61 1.09 -14.42
C GLN A 357 -16.87 0.39 -13.28
N MET A 358 -16.89 1.00 -12.07
CA MET A 358 -16.27 0.39 -10.89
C MET A 358 -16.93 -0.94 -10.49
N GLN A 359 -18.25 -1.07 -10.68
CA GLN A 359 -18.96 -2.33 -10.45
C GLN A 359 -18.48 -3.42 -11.41
N LEU A 360 -18.40 -3.12 -12.70
CA LEU A 360 -17.89 -4.08 -13.69
C LEU A 360 -16.43 -4.46 -13.43
N GLU A 361 -15.58 -3.49 -13.08
CA GLU A 361 -14.19 -3.74 -12.73
C GLU A 361 -14.06 -4.64 -11.48
N ARG A 362 -14.91 -4.42 -10.48
CA ARG A 362 -14.98 -5.27 -9.29
C ARG A 362 -15.35 -6.71 -9.65
N ASP A 363 -16.40 -6.88 -10.46
CA ASP A 363 -16.90 -8.20 -10.82
C ASP A 363 -15.85 -8.97 -11.66
N GLU A 364 -15.21 -8.31 -12.62
CA GLU A 364 -14.08 -8.86 -13.39
C GLU A 364 -12.91 -9.30 -12.47
N LYS A 365 -12.52 -8.46 -11.52
CA LYS A 365 -11.44 -8.81 -10.58
C LYS A 365 -11.79 -10.00 -9.68
N ILE A 366 -13.04 -10.12 -9.26
CA ILE A 366 -13.50 -11.30 -8.50
C ILE A 366 -13.44 -12.56 -9.34
N GLU A 367 -13.84 -12.50 -10.61
CA GLU A 367 -13.72 -13.64 -11.53
C GLU A 367 -12.26 -14.06 -11.75
N LEU A 368 -11.34 -13.08 -11.89
CA LEU A 368 -9.90 -13.34 -11.99
C LEU A 368 -9.33 -13.96 -10.69
N MET A 369 -9.79 -13.53 -9.53
CA MET A 369 -9.41 -14.14 -8.25
C MET A 369 -9.91 -15.57 -8.10
N MET A 370 -11.11 -15.88 -8.59
CA MET A 370 -11.63 -17.26 -8.64
C MET A 370 -10.79 -18.14 -9.57
N LEU A 371 -10.38 -17.60 -10.71
CA LEU A 371 -9.49 -18.30 -11.64
C LEU A 371 -8.10 -18.54 -11.00
N GLU A 372 -7.55 -17.53 -10.33
CA GLU A 372 -6.29 -17.64 -9.59
C GLU A 372 -6.35 -18.74 -8.52
N LEU A 373 -7.43 -18.78 -7.73
CA LEU A 373 -7.65 -19.80 -6.71
C LEU A 373 -7.75 -21.21 -7.34
N THR A 374 -8.49 -21.35 -8.42
CA THR A 374 -8.62 -22.61 -9.14
C THR A 374 -7.25 -23.08 -9.67
N LYS A 375 -6.49 -22.18 -10.29
CA LYS A 375 -5.14 -22.47 -10.77
C LYS A 375 -4.20 -22.85 -9.62
N ALA A 376 -4.26 -22.14 -8.51
CA ALA A 376 -3.42 -22.43 -7.34
C ALA A 376 -3.74 -23.81 -6.76
N SER A 377 -5.03 -24.21 -6.72
CA SER A 377 -5.44 -25.56 -6.32
C SER A 377 -4.90 -26.65 -7.25
N GLN A 378 -5.00 -26.44 -8.57
CA GLN A 378 -4.45 -27.38 -9.55
C GLN A 378 -2.93 -27.51 -9.47
N ASN A 379 -2.23 -26.40 -9.25
CA ASN A 379 -0.76 -26.42 -9.07
C ASN A 379 -0.32 -27.23 -7.84
N VAL A 380 -1.11 -27.23 -6.76
CA VAL A 380 -0.82 -28.07 -5.58
C VAL A 380 -0.97 -29.55 -5.91
N GLU A 381 -2.02 -29.94 -6.61
CA GLU A 381 -2.22 -31.35 -7.03
C GLU A 381 -1.14 -31.81 -8.02
N GLU A 382 -0.75 -30.93 -8.95
CA GLU A 382 0.37 -31.20 -9.88
C GLU A 382 1.69 -31.41 -9.09
N ALA A 383 2.01 -30.50 -8.16
CA ALA A 383 3.23 -30.59 -7.36
C ALA A 383 3.27 -31.85 -6.47
N LYS A 384 2.14 -32.33 -5.94
CA LYS A 384 2.05 -33.63 -5.25
C LYS A 384 2.40 -34.80 -6.17
N GLY A 385 1.90 -34.73 -7.42
CA GLY A 385 2.25 -35.71 -8.46
C GLY A 385 3.75 -35.67 -8.79
N GLU A 386 4.32 -34.47 -8.95
CA GLU A 386 5.75 -34.29 -9.23
C GLU A 386 6.65 -34.92 -8.14
N ILE A 387 6.36 -34.73 -6.85
CA ILE A 387 7.11 -35.36 -5.75
C ILE A 387 7.11 -36.88 -5.89
N THR A 388 5.94 -37.47 -6.13
CA THR A 388 5.82 -38.94 -6.25
C THR A 388 6.65 -39.48 -7.42
N LEU A 389 6.63 -38.78 -8.55
CA LEU A 389 7.38 -39.15 -9.74
C LEU A 389 8.89 -38.91 -9.55
N ALA A 390 9.29 -37.78 -8.96
CA ALA A 390 10.68 -37.43 -8.71
C ALA A 390 11.34 -38.46 -7.72
N GLN A 391 10.59 -38.86 -6.69
CA GLN A 391 11.05 -39.88 -5.75
C GLN A 391 11.31 -41.25 -6.44
N LYS A 392 10.35 -41.70 -7.25
CA LYS A 392 10.53 -42.94 -8.06
C LYS A 392 11.69 -42.82 -9.03
N SER A 393 11.84 -41.66 -9.68
CA SER A 393 12.94 -41.43 -10.62
C SER A 393 14.30 -41.49 -9.93
N LEU A 394 14.41 -40.90 -8.71
CA LEU A 394 15.64 -40.96 -7.95
C LEU A 394 15.96 -42.40 -7.50
N GLU A 395 14.98 -43.19 -7.04
CA GLU A 395 15.16 -44.60 -6.66
C GLU A 395 15.65 -45.44 -7.87
N GLN A 396 15.02 -45.22 -9.04
CA GLN A 396 15.43 -45.92 -10.28
C GLN A 396 16.84 -45.50 -10.73
N ALA A 397 17.16 -44.19 -10.69
CA ALA A 397 18.48 -43.67 -11.05
C ALA A 397 19.57 -44.19 -10.08
N GLN A 398 19.25 -44.28 -8.78
CA GLN A 398 20.16 -44.88 -7.78
C GLN A 398 20.43 -46.35 -8.07
N THR A 399 19.39 -47.10 -8.40
CA THR A 399 19.52 -48.53 -8.77
C THR A 399 20.35 -48.68 -10.05
N ASN A 400 20.04 -47.87 -11.09
CA ASN A 400 20.79 -47.87 -12.35
C ASN A 400 22.28 -47.57 -12.11
N MET A 401 22.60 -46.50 -11.35
CA MET A 401 23.99 -46.15 -11.05
C MET A 401 24.72 -47.25 -10.30
N THR A 402 24.03 -47.95 -9.39
CA THR A 402 24.62 -49.07 -8.64
C THR A 402 24.95 -50.27 -9.53
N LEU A 403 24.02 -50.63 -10.43
CA LEU A 403 24.21 -51.71 -11.40
C LEU A 403 25.30 -51.36 -12.43
N SER A 404 25.29 -50.16 -12.97
CA SER A 404 26.27 -49.64 -13.90
C SER A 404 27.69 -49.65 -13.27
N LYS A 405 27.82 -49.28 -11.98
CA LYS A 405 29.11 -49.44 -11.26
C LYS A 405 29.61 -50.87 -11.24
N GLN A 406 28.74 -51.83 -10.93
CA GLN A 406 29.10 -53.24 -10.88
C GLN A 406 29.52 -53.76 -12.25
N GLN A 407 28.82 -53.40 -13.32
CA GLN A 407 29.11 -53.76 -14.71
C GLN A 407 30.42 -53.13 -15.19
N TYR A 408 30.67 -51.86 -14.85
CA TYR A 408 31.92 -51.18 -15.16
C TYR A 408 33.10 -51.81 -14.44
N ASP A 409 32.98 -52.16 -13.15
CA ASP A 409 34.03 -52.81 -12.36
C ASP A 409 34.32 -54.22 -12.88
N ALA A 410 33.29 -54.93 -13.41
CA ALA A 410 33.43 -56.23 -14.04
C ALA A 410 33.90 -56.17 -15.50
N GLY A 411 34.04 -54.98 -16.11
CA GLY A 411 34.49 -54.79 -17.48
C GLY A 411 33.43 -54.98 -18.56
N PHE A 412 32.16 -55.08 -18.20
CA PHE A 412 31.02 -55.25 -19.13
C PHE A 412 30.42 -53.91 -19.62
N GLU A 413 30.78 -52.81 -18.98
CA GLU A 413 30.27 -51.48 -19.32
C GLU A 413 31.42 -50.50 -19.53
N THR A 414 31.20 -49.47 -20.36
CA THR A 414 32.23 -48.44 -20.61
C THR A 414 32.26 -47.39 -19.50
N LEU A 415 33.40 -46.67 -19.38
CA LEU A 415 33.50 -45.51 -18.49
C LEU A 415 32.42 -44.44 -18.79
N SER A 416 32.12 -44.23 -20.07
CA SER A 416 31.13 -43.23 -20.51
C SER A 416 29.73 -43.57 -20.02
N ASP A 417 29.31 -44.83 -20.12
CA ASP A 417 28.00 -45.30 -19.66
C ASP A 417 27.84 -45.17 -18.14
N TYR A 418 28.94 -45.57 -17.38
CA TYR A 418 28.91 -45.36 -15.93
C TYR A 418 28.86 -43.88 -15.52
N MET A 419 29.62 -43.01 -16.21
CA MET A 419 29.52 -41.54 -15.96
C MET A 419 28.15 -40.99 -16.32
N GLU A 420 27.49 -41.50 -17.35
CA GLU A 420 26.10 -41.15 -17.70
C GLU A 420 25.13 -41.56 -16.59
N SER A 421 25.26 -42.78 -16.05
CA SER A 421 24.40 -43.20 -14.93
C SER A 421 24.58 -42.36 -13.67
N GLN A 422 25.80 -41.88 -13.39
CA GLN A 422 26.07 -40.94 -12.32
C GLN A 422 25.41 -39.57 -12.57
N ALA A 423 25.46 -39.08 -13.81
CA ALA A 423 24.83 -37.82 -14.18
C ALA A 423 23.28 -37.91 -14.09
N LEU A 424 22.69 -39.02 -14.51
CA LEU A 424 21.26 -39.31 -14.37
C LEU A 424 20.82 -39.32 -12.89
N TRP A 425 21.65 -39.93 -12.03
CA TRP A 425 21.37 -39.89 -10.59
C TRP A 425 21.42 -38.48 -10.02
N GLN A 426 22.44 -37.70 -10.38
CA GLN A 426 22.51 -36.28 -9.96
C GLN A 426 21.28 -35.52 -10.41
N GLN A 427 20.89 -35.62 -11.69
CA GLN A 427 19.73 -34.94 -12.25
C GLN A 427 18.42 -35.36 -11.55
N ALA A 428 18.24 -36.64 -11.24
CA ALA A 428 17.09 -37.15 -10.53
C ALA A 428 17.00 -36.60 -9.09
N TYR A 429 18.16 -36.47 -8.42
CA TYR A 429 18.23 -35.91 -7.08
C TYR A 429 17.92 -34.41 -7.09
N GLU A 430 18.49 -33.64 -8.02
CA GLU A 430 18.15 -32.21 -8.23
C GLU A 430 16.67 -32.04 -8.50
N SER A 431 16.05 -32.91 -9.31
CA SER A 431 14.63 -32.89 -9.59
C SER A 431 13.78 -33.17 -8.35
N GLN A 432 14.21 -34.03 -7.44
CA GLN A 432 13.51 -34.29 -6.18
C GLN A 432 13.54 -33.04 -5.26
N VAL A 433 14.72 -32.41 -5.14
CA VAL A 433 14.87 -31.17 -4.36
C VAL A 433 13.95 -30.07 -4.93
N GLU A 434 13.90 -29.94 -6.27
CA GLU A 434 13.02 -28.97 -6.94
C GLU A 434 11.55 -29.27 -6.69
N ALA A 435 11.13 -30.55 -6.73
CA ALA A 435 9.74 -30.95 -6.49
C ALA A 435 9.27 -30.60 -5.06
N HIS A 436 10.12 -30.80 -4.05
CA HIS A 436 9.82 -30.39 -2.67
C HIS A 436 9.63 -28.88 -2.55
N PHE A 437 10.53 -28.11 -3.15
CA PHE A 437 10.45 -26.66 -3.18
C PHE A 437 9.15 -26.18 -3.88
N ARG A 438 8.80 -26.76 -5.04
CA ARG A 438 7.58 -26.43 -5.77
C ARG A 438 6.32 -26.74 -5.00
N LEU A 439 6.22 -27.88 -4.33
CA LEU A 439 5.06 -28.20 -3.50
C LEU A 439 4.88 -27.18 -2.39
N TYR A 440 5.98 -26.80 -1.73
CA TYR A 440 5.90 -25.78 -0.69
C TYR A 440 5.40 -24.45 -1.22
N LEU A 441 5.95 -23.96 -2.33
CA LEU A 441 5.51 -22.70 -2.96
C LEU A 441 4.06 -22.75 -3.47
N ALA A 442 3.66 -23.85 -4.10
CA ALA A 442 2.29 -24.05 -4.56
C ALA A 442 1.30 -23.97 -3.39
N SER A 443 1.64 -24.60 -2.26
CA SER A 443 0.83 -24.59 -1.04
C SER A 443 0.67 -23.18 -0.45
N ILE A 444 1.74 -22.40 -0.36
CA ILE A 444 1.68 -21.01 0.13
C ILE A 444 0.88 -20.13 -0.82
N THR A 445 1.09 -20.29 -2.13
CA THR A 445 0.34 -19.56 -3.15
C THR A 445 -1.16 -19.86 -3.05
N TYR A 446 -1.53 -21.12 -2.81
CA TYR A 446 -2.91 -21.49 -2.56
C TYR A 446 -3.48 -20.83 -1.30
N LEU A 447 -2.75 -20.83 -0.19
CA LEU A 447 -3.19 -20.17 1.05
C LEU A 447 -3.41 -18.67 0.84
N LYS A 448 -2.55 -18.00 0.07
CA LYS A 448 -2.72 -16.59 -0.29
C LYS A 448 -3.96 -16.40 -1.15
N ALA A 449 -4.14 -17.20 -2.21
CA ALA A 449 -5.28 -17.12 -3.11
C ALA A 449 -6.62 -17.40 -2.41
N ALA A 450 -6.61 -18.22 -1.38
CA ALA A 450 -7.77 -18.53 -0.52
C ALA A 450 -8.02 -17.49 0.59
N GLY A 451 -7.17 -16.45 0.72
CA GLY A 451 -7.28 -15.45 1.78
C GLY A 451 -6.91 -15.95 3.19
N LEU A 452 -6.22 -17.09 3.28
CA LEU A 452 -5.89 -17.77 4.54
C LEU A 452 -4.46 -17.44 5.05
N LEU A 453 -3.65 -16.74 4.25
CA LEU A 453 -2.27 -16.37 4.60
C LEU A 453 -2.20 -15.02 5.36
N VAL A 454 -3.25 -14.65 6.08
CA VAL A 454 -3.27 -13.42 6.88
C VAL A 454 -3.04 -13.80 8.35
N PRO A 455 -2.16 -13.10 9.10
CA PRO A 455 -1.90 -13.35 10.50
C PRO A 455 -3.12 -13.16 11.38
#